data_408ccea3a58e83b3d82f251fca22e291
#
_entry.id   408ccea3a58e83b3d82f251fca22e291
#
_cell.length_a   1.000
_cell.length_b   1.000
_cell.length_c   1.000
_cell.angle_alpha   90.00
_cell.angle_beta   90.00
_cell.angle_gamma   90.00
#
_symmetry.space_group_name_H-M   'P 1'
#
loop_
_entity.id
_entity.type
_entity.pdbx_description
1 polymer ?
#
loop_
_entity_poly.entity_id
_entity_poly.type
_entity_poly.pdbx_seq_one_letter_code
_entity_poly.pdbx_strand_id
1 'polypeptide(L)'
;MNSKQTQDSIAANPAMMRLIEDKRQGLTHSTDDIYWMINNLNAIPDYQLTAWLMAVCLNGLDEIETQELTRAMAYSGHVLTLQRHAECDLGGPNKRSANRGFVDKHSTGGVGDKVTIALAPLLASLGFKVSKFSGRSLGHTGGTIDKLEAIPGFKTDISMKDFEKQIEDIGICLAGQTLEFAPADKRLYSLRDRSATVDSIPLIASSVMSKKIAGGADVILLDVKVGSGAFMKDLSYAKKLAKQMVAIGKGLNLKTRAVITNMDQPLGDTVGNGLELIEAIECLEGKNKEGDFYNLIYELASLLVSPVEVRDAIDSGKAYVKLQEWVEAQGGDLEKVKEANTAKFSLEIKSTKEAYVQELDALAVGKAVHELAYKALEGGSYNIDNSAGVKFKAKIGDKVMPGDLLFTVFGNVEAEMQDCADKIISAYIFSEKKVKQPKLIYKTY
;
A
#
# COMPACT_ATOMS: atom_id res chain seq x y z
N MET A 1 -22.43 -33.35 2.22
CA MET A 1 -23.43 -33.02 3.27
C MET A 1 -22.70 -32.71 4.55
N ASN A 2 -22.98 -31.53 5.10
CA ASN A 2 -22.71 -31.05 6.47
C ASN A 2 -21.27 -30.90 6.97
N SER A 3 -20.76 -29.66 6.90
CA SER A 3 -20.06 -29.02 8.03
C SER A 3 -20.13 -27.48 7.93
N LYS A 4 -21.33 -26.92 7.81
CA LYS A 4 -21.64 -25.57 8.27
C LYS A 4 -22.23 -25.72 9.69
N GLN A 5 -21.41 -26.11 10.66
CA GLN A 5 -21.71 -25.73 12.04
C GLN A 5 -21.51 -24.23 12.10
N THR A 6 -22.61 -23.52 12.21
CA THR A 6 -22.66 -22.08 12.42
C THR A 6 -21.87 -21.76 13.70
N GLN A 7 -20.89 -20.86 13.62
CA GLN A 7 -20.12 -20.32 14.77
C GLN A 7 -21.02 -19.73 15.88
N ASP A 8 -22.30 -19.55 15.62
CA ASP A 8 -23.30 -19.05 16.57
C ASP A 8 -23.66 -20.03 17.72
N SER A 9 -23.18 -21.27 17.66
CA SER A 9 -23.47 -22.29 18.69
C SER A 9 -22.35 -22.46 19.73
N ILE A 10 -21.25 -21.73 19.63
CA ILE A 10 -20.17 -21.81 20.62
C ILE A 10 -20.58 -21.05 21.87
N ALA A 11 -20.54 -21.73 23.04
CA ALA A 11 -20.85 -21.10 24.31
C ALA A 11 -19.92 -19.93 24.64
N ALA A 12 -20.41 -18.93 25.34
CA ALA A 12 -19.63 -17.78 25.76
C ALA A 12 -18.38 -18.22 26.55
N ASN A 13 -17.23 -17.65 26.20
CA ASN A 13 -15.99 -17.91 26.92
C ASN A 13 -15.87 -16.95 28.12
N PRO A 14 -15.81 -17.44 29.37
CA PRO A 14 -15.79 -16.60 30.57
C PRO A 14 -14.54 -15.68 30.64
N ALA A 15 -13.38 -16.16 30.23
CA ALA A 15 -12.17 -15.33 30.22
C ALA A 15 -12.30 -14.18 29.23
N MET A 16 -12.89 -14.42 28.05
CA MET A 16 -13.15 -13.37 27.06
C MET A 16 -14.19 -12.35 27.55
N MET A 17 -15.20 -12.81 28.34
CA MET A 17 -16.16 -11.88 28.95
C MET A 17 -15.46 -10.89 29.87
N ARG A 18 -14.52 -11.36 30.73
CA ARG A 18 -13.72 -10.48 31.59
C ARG A 18 -12.95 -9.45 30.75
N LEU A 19 -12.25 -9.88 29.69
CA LEU A 19 -11.49 -8.95 28.83
C LEU A 19 -12.40 -7.90 28.17
N ILE A 20 -13.62 -8.26 27.77
CA ILE A 20 -14.60 -7.32 27.23
C ILE A 20 -15.03 -6.31 28.31
N GLU A 21 -15.33 -6.78 29.54
CA GLU A 21 -15.73 -5.93 30.65
C GLU A 21 -14.62 -4.96 31.06
N ASP A 22 -13.39 -5.44 31.19
CA ASP A 22 -12.21 -4.64 31.49
C ASP A 22 -12.04 -3.53 30.45
N LYS A 23 -12.06 -3.88 29.16
CA LYS A 23 -11.87 -2.90 28.10
C LYS A 23 -13.05 -1.93 27.98
N ARG A 24 -14.27 -2.37 28.21
CA ARG A 24 -15.46 -1.51 28.29
C ARG A 24 -15.34 -0.45 29.40
N GLN A 25 -14.65 -0.79 30.50
CA GLN A 25 -14.40 0.13 31.62
C GLN A 25 -13.13 0.99 31.40
N GLY A 26 -12.42 0.83 30.27
CA GLY A 26 -11.18 1.55 29.97
C GLY A 26 -9.96 1.01 30.70
N LEU A 27 -10.04 -0.21 31.25
CA LEU A 27 -8.90 -0.85 31.90
C LEU A 27 -7.91 -1.42 30.89
N THR A 28 -6.65 -1.47 31.29
CA THR A 28 -5.55 -2.03 30.46
C THR A 28 -5.48 -3.54 30.61
N HIS A 29 -5.29 -4.25 29.49
CA HIS A 29 -5.01 -5.69 29.48
C HIS A 29 -3.56 -5.98 29.80
N SER A 30 -3.30 -7.07 30.53
CA SER A 30 -1.96 -7.57 30.67
C SER A 30 -1.44 -8.22 29.36
N THR A 31 -0.13 -8.37 29.26
CA THR A 31 0.51 -9.14 28.17
C THR A 31 -0.07 -10.54 28.07
N ASP A 32 -0.24 -11.23 29.20
CA ASP A 32 -0.78 -12.60 29.25
C ASP A 32 -2.22 -12.66 28.74
N ASP A 33 -3.05 -11.66 29.02
CA ASP A 33 -4.42 -11.57 28.54
C ASP A 33 -4.47 -11.47 27.00
N ILE A 34 -3.60 -10.64 26.43
CA ILE A 34 -3.51 -10.44 24.98
C ILE A 34 -3.04 -11.72 24.29
N TYR A 35 -1.98 -12.35 24.79
CA TYR A 35 -1.48 -13.62 24.23
C TYR A 35 -2.51 -14.74 24.40
N TRP A 36 -3.19 -14.82 25.56
CA TRP A 36 -4.25 -15.78 25.75
C TRP A 36 -5.36 -15.61 24.71
N MET A 37 -5.82 -14.39 24.49
CA MET A 37 -6.87 -14.09 23.51
C MET A 37 -6.44 -14.50 22.10
N ILE A 38 -5.25 -14.12 21.66
CA ILE A 38 -4.75 -14.44 20.31
C ILE A 38 -4.55 -15.94 20.11
N ASN A 39 -4.02 -16.64 21.11
CA ASN A 39 -3.80 -18.09 21.02
C ASN A 39 -5.13 -18.89 21.05
N ASN A 40 -6.18 -18.33 21.61
CA ASN A 40 -7.48 -18.96 21.70
C ASN A 40 -8.53 -18.42 20.72
N LEU A 41 -8.12 -17.61 19.74
CA LEU A 41 -9.07 -16.98 18.80
C LEU A 41 -10.08 -17.97 18.22
N ASN A 42 -9.66 -19.19 17.84
CA ASN A 42 -10.53 -20.19 17.22
C ASN A 42 -11.59 -20.75 18.18
N ALA A 43 -11.38 -20.64 19.48
CA ALA A 43 -12.32 -21.08 20.52
C ALA A 43 -13.23 -19.95 21.06
N ILE A 44 -12.98 -18.69 20.64
CA ILE A 44 -13.77 -17.53 21.05
C ILE A 44 -14.84 -17.26 19.99
N PRO A 45 -16.14 -17.13 20.37
CA PRO A 45 -17.20 -16.79 19.44
C PRO A 45 -16.99 -15.41 18.79
N ASP A 46 -17.42 -15.26 17.53
CA ASP A 46 -17.28 -14.01 16.78
C ASP A 46 -17.99 -12.83 17.48
N TYR A 47 -19.13 -13.06 18.12
CA TYR A 47 -19.85 -12.01 18.85
C TYR A 47 -19.07 -11.46 20.05
N GLN A 48 -18.27 -12.29 20.75
CA GLN A 48 -17.40 -11.83 21.83
C GLN A 48 -16.19 -11.06 21.29
N LEU A 49 -15.54 -11.56 20.24
CA LEU A 49 -14.46 -10.83 19.57
C LEU A 49 -14.94 -9.47 19.04
N THR A 50 -16.13 -9.43 18.45
CA THR A 50 -16.74 -8.19 17.95
C THR A 50 -17.03 -7.20 19.08
N ALA A 51 -17.54 -7.68 20.23
CA ALA A 51 -17.76 -6.84 21.40
C ALA A 51 -16.46 -6.25 21.95
N TRP A 52 -15.39 -7.05 21.99
CA TRP A 52 -14.05 -6.57 22.38
C TRP A 52 -13.51 -5.54 21.39
N LEU A 53 -13.62 -5.81 20.09
CA LEU A 53 -13.20 -4.87 19.03
C LEU A 53 -13.93 -3.52 19.15
N MET A 54 -15.24 -3.54 19.45
CA MET A 54 -16.00 -2.31 19.68
C MET A 54 -15.53 -1.58 20.96
N ALA A 55 -15.28 -2.32 22.06
CA ALA A 55 -14.73 -1.72 23.28
C ALA A 55 -13.36 -1.07 23.05
N VAL A 56 -12.49 -1.69 22.24
CA VAL A 56 -11.22 -1.10 21.80
C VAL A 56 -11.43 0.13 20.92
N CYS A 57 -12.41 0.14 20.02
CA CYS A 57 -12.71 1.32 19.20
C CYS A 57 -13.10 2.53 20.05
N LEU A 58 -13.84 2.31 21.13
CA LEU A 58 -14.34 3.36 22.01
C LEU A 58 -13.30 3.85 23.03
N ASN A 59 -12.53 2.93 23.60
CA ASN A 59 -11.62 3.23 24.72
C ASN A 59 -10.12 3.16 24.35
N GLY A 60 -9.80 2.65 23.15
CA GLY A 60 -8.42 2.51 22.68
C GLY A 60 -7.67 1.33 23.31
N LEU A 61 -6.42 1.20 22.91
CA LEU A 61 -5.37 0.42 23.55
C LEU A 61 -4.21 1.37 23.86
N ASP A 62 -3.54 1.17 24.99
CA ASP A 62 -2.31 1.89 25.29
C ASP A 62 -1.14 1.42 24.38
N GLU A 63 0.03 2.01 24.58
CA GLU A 63 1.21 1.73 23.76
C GLU A 63 1.69 0.29 23.96
N ILE A 64 1.68 -0.21 25.19
CA ILE A 64 2.12 -1.58 25.54
C ILE A 64 1.11 -2.59 25.01
N GLU A 65 -0.19 -2.40 25.26
CA GLU A 65 -1.25 -3.26 24.71
C GLU A 65 -1.16 -3.38 23.19
N THR A 66 -0.98 -2.23 22.51
CA THR A 66 -0.88 -2.20 21.03
C THR A 66 0.36 -2.93 20.53
N GLN A 67 1.49 -2.78 21.22
CA GLN A 67 2.73 -3.48 20.89
C GLN A 67 2.61 -4.98 21.09
N GLU A 68 2.07 -5.42 22.21
CA GLU A 68 1.91 -6.85 22.53
C GLU A 68 0.84 -7.53 21.66
N LEU A 69 -0.25 -6.83 21.34
CA LEU A 69 -1.24 -7.30 20.33
C LEU A 69 -0.57 -7.49 18.98
N THR A 70 0.25 -6.52 18.55
CA THR A 70 1.00 -6.61 17.28
C THR A 70 1.94 -7.81 17.28
N ARG A 71 2.69 -8.01 18.35
CA ARG A 71 3.61 -9.15 18.51
C ARG A 71 2.86 -10.47 18.49
N ALA A 72 1.80 -10.61 19.30
CA ALA A 72 1.00 -11.82 19.35
C ALA A 72 0.39 -12.17 17.98
N MET A 73 -0.15 -11.19 17.25
CA MET A 73 -0.67 -11.39 15.89
C MET A 73 0.44 -11.78 14.91
N ALA A 74 1.62 -11.17 14.96
CA ALA A 74 2.73 -11.49 14.07
C ALA A 74 3.19 -12.93 14.22
N TYR A 75 3.25 -13.42 15.46
CA TYR A 75 3.69 -14.78 15.78
C TYR A 75 2.57 -15.82 15.85
N SER A 76 1.34 -15.45 15.46
CA SER A 76 0.19 -16.37 15.44
C SER A 76 0.24 -17.41 14.31
N GLY A 77 1.14 -17.26 13.36
CA GLY A 77 1.31 -18.13 12.20
C GLY A 77 2.78 -18.27 11.80
N HIS A 78 3.00 -18.50 10.51
CA HIS A 78 4.35 -18.57 9.97
C HIS A 78 5.04 -17.20 10.06
N VAL A 79 6.29 -17.21 10.52
CA VAL A 79 7.18 -16.04 10.51
C VAL A 79 8.38 -16.37 9.63
N LEU A 80 8.61 -15.54 8.64
CA LEU A 80 9.72 -15.70 7.72
C LEU A 80 11.04 -15.56 8.50
N THR A 81 11.76 -16.69 8.62
CA THR A 81 13.05 -16.72 9.32
C THR A 81 14.17 -16.72 8.28
N LEU A 82 14.27 -15.61 7.56
CA LEU A 82 15.39 -15.39 6.65
C LEU A 82 16.67 -15.21 7.49
N GLN A 83 17.80 -15.72 7.01
CA GLN A 83 19.06 -15.61 7.73
C GLN A 83 19.38 -14.15 8.02
N ARG A 84 19.09 -13.72 9.24
CA ARG A 84 19.45 -12.39 9.74
C ARG A 84 20.96 -12.36 9.90
N HIS A 85 21.66 -11.67 9.04
CA HIS A 85 23.04 -11.33 9.32
C HIS A 85 23.04 -10.34 10.49
N ALA A 86 23.79 -10.68 11.55
CA ALA A 86 23.74 -10.07 12.88
C ALA A 86 24.00 -8.55 12.94
N GLU A 87 24.38 -7.91 11.85
CA GLU A 87 24.65 -6.47 11.80
C GLU A 87 23.95 -5.83 10.59
N CYS A 88 22.66 -5.54 10.73
CA CYS A 88 22.01 -4.59 9.85
C CYS A 88 22.46 -3.16 10.23
N ASP A 89 23.64 -2.77 9.76
CA ASP A 89 24.16 -1.42 9.94
C ASP A 89 23.59 -0.53 8.83
N LEU A 90 22.52 0.22 9.15
CA LEU A 90 22.14 1.40 8.36
C LEU A 90 23.20 2.49 8.64
N GLY A 91 24.48 2.13 8.41
CA GLY A 91 25.63 2.97 8.67
C GLY A 91 25.44 4.35 8.08
N GLY A 92 25.99 5.35 8.79
CA GLY A 92 26.07 6.71 8.26
C GLY A 92 26.70 6.74 6.87
N PRO A 93 26.70 7.89 6.18
CA PRO A 93 26.88 8.07 4.73
C PRO A 93 28.14 7.46 4.10
N ASN A 94 29.01 6.79 4.87
CA ASN A 94 30.31 6.31 4.42
C ASN A 94 30.55 4.78 4.53
N LYS A 95 29.58 3.97 4.96
CA LYS A 95 29.75 2.51 5.02
C LYS A 95 28.96 1.81 3.91
N ARG A 96 29.65 1.33 2.90
CA ARG A 96 29.17 0.40 1.89
C ARG A 96 29.08 -1.01 2.50
N SER A 97 27.99 -1.32 3.19
CA SER A 97 27.69 -2.70 3.59
C SER A 97 27.04 -3.42 2.42
N ALA A 98 27.57 -4.60 2.06
CA ALA A 98 26.98 -5.45 1.04
C ALA A 98 25.60 -6.03 1.44
N ASN A 99 25.23 -5.93 2.70
CA ASN A 99 23.95 -6.40 3.23
C ASN A 99 23.34 -5.34 4.17
N ARG A 100 22.26 -4.72 3.70
CA ARG A 100 21.53 -3.65 4.41
C ARG A 100 20.30 -4.15 5.16
N GLY A 101 20.09 -5.47 5.22
CA GLY A 101 18.96 -6.11 5.88
C GLY A 101 17.70 -6.18 5.03
N PHE A 102 16.65 -6.75 5.62
CA PHE A 102 15.35 -6.91 4.99
C PHE A 102 14.50 -5.67 5.14
N VAL A 103 14.03 -5.11 4.03
CA VAL A 103 13.14 -3.95 4.02
C VAL A 103 11.75 -4.32 3.50
N ASP A 104 10.72 -3.86 4.21
CA ASP A 104 9.36 -3.86 3.69
C ASP A 104 8.80 -2.43 3.66
N LYS A 105 8.27 -2.02 2.51
CA LYS A 105 7.51 -0.76 2.36
C LYS A 105 6.03 -1.04 2.44
N HIS A 106 5.33 -0.28 3.25
CA HIS A 106 3.87 -0.29 3.32
C HIS A 106 3.29 1.06 2.93
N SER A 107 2.22 1.04 2.15
CA SER A 107 1.37 2.20 1.91
C SER A 107 0.00 1.96 2.53
N THR A 108 -0.60 3.02 3.07
CA THR A 108 -1.99 2.96 3.53
C THR A 108 -3.01 3.01 2.39
N GLY A 109 -2.54 3.02 1.13
CA GLY A 109 -3.36 3.01 -0.07
C GLY A 109 -3.72 4.40 -0.57
N GLY A 110 -3.80 4.54 -1.88
CA GLY A 110 -4.13 5.78 -2.57
C GLY A 110 -4.36 5.57 -4.05
N VAL A 111 -4.75 6.63 -4.75
CA VAL A 111 -5.01 6.65 -6.18
C VAL A 111 -3.71 6.94 -6.95
N GLY A 112 -3.37 6.11 -7.92
CA GLY A 112 -2.09 6.21 -8.63
C GLY A 112 -0.89 5.73 -7.80
N ASP A 113 -1.10 4.96 -6.70
CA ASP A 113 -0.02 4.48 -5.84
C ASP A 113 0.70 3.27 -6.46
N LYS A 114 1.66 3.56 -7.30
CA LYS A 114 2.61 2.63 -7.93
C LYS A 114 3.98 2.61 -7.24
N VAL A 115 4.10 3.25 -6.08
CA VAL A 115 5.37 3.44 -5.33
C VAL A 115 6.11 2.12 -5.12
N THR A 116 5.43 1.06 -4.73
CA THR A 116 6.07 -0.24 -4.47
C THR A 116 6.78 -0.80 -5.71
N ILE A 117 6.22 -0.60 -6.93
CA ILE A 117 6.75 -1.14 -8.18
C ILE A 117 8.11 -0.52 -8.51
N ALA A 118 8.28 0.78 -8.26
CA ALA A 118 9.55 1.48 -8.50
C ALA A 118 10.50 1.38 -7.30
N LEU A 119 9.98 1.53 -6.07
CA LEU A 119 10.82 1.59 -4.87
C LEU A 119 11.45 0.24 -4.52
N ALA A 120 10.73 -0.88 -4.72
CA ALA A 120 11.23 -2.19 -4.36
C ALA A 120 12.51 -2.58 -5.13
N PRO A 121 12.55 -2.55 -6.48
CA PRO A 121 13.78 -2.84 -7.21
C PRO A 121 14.86 -1.78 -6.99
N LEU A 122 14.52 -0.50 -6.78
CA LEU A 122 15.49 0.52 -6.40
C LEU A 122 16.21 0.16 -5.09
N LEU A 123 15.47 -0.19 -4.04
CA LEU A 123 16.06 -0.59 -2.75
C LEU A 123 16.86 -1.90 -2.88
N ALA A 124 16.40 -2.86 -3.66
CA ALA A 124 17.15 -4.09 -3.93
C ALA A 124 18.48 -3.80 -4.67
N SER A 125 18.48 -2.89 -5.64
CA SER A 125 19.70 -2.44 -6.35
C SER A 125 20.70 -1.73 -5.44
N LEU A 126 20.22 -1.20 -4.32
CA LEU A 126 21.02 -0.54 -3.29
C LEU A 126 21.50 -1.50 -2.19
N GLY A 127 21.25 -2.81 -2.31
CA GLY A 127 21.74 -3.85 -1.41
C GLY A 127 20.81 -4.20 -0.26
N PHE A 128 19.56 -3.75 -0.27
CA PHE A 128 18.52 -4.28 0.62
C PHE A 128 17.97 -5.59 0.07
N LYS A 129 17.49 -6.45 0.96
CA LYS A 129 16.63 -7.57 0.58
C LYS A 129 15.17 -7.15 0.76
N VAL A 130 14.38 -7.25 -0.31
CA VAL A 130 12.97 -6.82 -0.32
C VAL A 130 12.06 -8.04 -0.29
N SER A 131 11.49 -8.32 0.88
CA SER A 131 10.47 -9.34 1.06
C SER A 131 9.09 -8.69 1.13
N LYS A 132 8.25 -8.91 0.11
CA LYS A 132 7.00 -8.15 0.00
C LYS A 132 5.79 -9.03 -0.18
N PHE A 133 4.85 -8.94 0.77
CA PHE A 133 3.49 -9.46 0.60
C PHE A 133 2.53 -8.31 0.34
N SER A 134 1.77 -8.41 -0.74
CA SER A 134 0.82 -7.37 -1.17
C SER A 134 -0.57 -7.92 -1.38
N GLY A 135 -1.57 -7.02 -1.31
CA GLY A 135 -2.97 -7.32 -1.62
C GLY A 135 -3.36 -6.87 -3.02
N ARG A 136 -4.56 -7.32 -3.43
CA ARG A 136 -5.29 -6.83 -4.60
C ARG A 136 -5.98 -5.50 -4.30
N SER A 137 -6.64 -4.94 -5.29
CA SER A 137 -7.43 -3.71 -5.15
C SER A 137 -8.45 -3.80 -4.01
N LEU A 138 -8.64 -2.68 -3.33
CA LEU A 138 -9.68 -2.51 -2.32
C LEU A 138 -10.44 -1.20 -2.60
N GLY A 139 -11.71 -1.33 -2.93
CA GLY A 139 -12.56 -0.19 -3.27
C GLY A 139 -12.03 0.58 -4.49
N HIS A 140 -11.75 1.87 -4.32
CA HIS A 140 -11.32 2.79 -5.38
C HIS A 140 -9.80 2.81 -5.64
N THR A 141 -9.02 2.00 -4.92
CA THR A 141 -7.55 1.96 -5.07
C THR A 141 -7.13 0.72 -5.83
N GLY A 142 -6.29 0.86 -6.85
CA GLY A 142 -5.68 -0.26 -7.56
C GLY A 142 -4.66 -1.00 -6.67
N GLY A 143 -4.70 -2.34 -6.65
CA GLY A 143 -3.77 -3.15 -5.87
C GLY A 143 -2.40 -3.28 -6.52
N THR A 144 -1.35 -3.45 -5.71
CA THR A 144 0.00 -3.70 -6.25
C THR A 144 0.05 -5.01 -7.05
N ILE A 145 -0.68 -6.04 -6.59
CA ILE A 145 -0.79 -7.33 -7.29
C ILE A 145 -1.40 -7.13 -8.68
N ASP A 146 -2.53 -6.41 -8.76
CA ASP A 146 -3.24 -6.20 -10.04
C ASP A 146 -2.36 -5.45 -11.06
N LYS A 147 -1.55 -4.50 -10.60
CA LYS A 147 -0.59 -3.76 -11.43
C LYS A 147 0.56 -4.64 -11.92
N LEU A 148 1.08 -5.52 -11.08
CA LEU A 148 2.16 -6.45 -11.46
C LEU A 148 1.65 -7.55 -12.40
N GLU A 149 0.41 -8.00 -12.24
CA GLU A 149 -0.23 -8.94 -13.16
C GLU A 149 -0.55 -8.32 -14.54
N ALA A 150 -0.43 -7.00 -14.69
CA ALA A 150 -0.41 -6.34 -16.01
C ALA A 150 0.90 -6.60 -16.79
N ILE A 151 1.93 -7.16 -16.16
CA ILE A 151 3.13 -7.68 -16.82
C ILE A 151 2.82 -9.07 -17.38
N PRO A 152 2.89 -9.30 -18.70
CA PRO A 152 2.63 -10.60 -19.28
C PRO A 152 3.50 -11.70 -18.66
N GLY A 153 2.86 -12.74 -18.14
CA GLY A 153 3.53 -13.91 -17.53
C GLY A 153 3.97 -13.75 -16.08
N PHE A 154 3.88 -12.57 -15.48
CA PHE A 154 4.33 -12.33 -14.10
C PHE A 154 3.48 -13.11 -13.09
N LYS A 155 4.14 -13.86 -12.22
CA LYS A 155 3.49 -14.70 -11.20
C LYS A 155 3.55 -14.05 -9.83
N THR A 156 2.41 -13.96 -9.18
CA THR A 156 2.25 -13.45 -7.80
C THR A 156 1.87 -14.54 -6.80
N ASP A 157 1.46 -15.70 -7.29
CA ASP A 157 1.23 -16.91 -6.50
C ASP A 157 2.51 -17.75 -6.49
N ILE A 158 3.31 -17.59 -5.45
CA ILE A 158 4.64 -18.19 -5.32
C ILE A 158 4.69 -18.99 -4.02
N SER A 159 5.23 -20.22 -4.07
CA SER A 159 5.42 -21.01 -2.85
C SER A 159 6.39 -20.31 -1.89
N MET A 160 6.24 -20.54 -0.58
CA MET A 160 7.16 -19.97 0.42
C MET A 160 8.61 -20.34 0.16
N LYS A 161 8.85 -21.58 -0.24
CA LYS A 161 10.20 -22.07 -0.57
C LYS A 161 10.82 -21.30 -1.74
N ASP A 162 10.03 -21.06 -2.80
CA ASP A 162 10.51 -20.32 -3.98
C ASP A 162 10.65 -18.84 -3.65
N PHE A 163 9.78 -18.30 -2.81
CA PHE A 163 9.85 -16.92 -2.31
C PHE A 163 11.16 -16.66 -1.54
N GLU A 164 11.48 -17.53 -0.57
CA GLU A 164 12.73 -17.44 0.21
C GLU A 164 13.95 -17.59 -0.69
N LYS A 165 13.93 -18.59 -1.58
CA LYS A 165 15.01 -18.83 -2.53
C LYS A 165 15.26 -17.62 -3.42
N GLN A 166 14.22 -17.04 -4.00
CA GLN A 166 14.36 -15.88 -4.88
C GLN A 166 14.94 -14.67 -4.13
N ILE A 167 14.52 -14.43 -2.87
CA ILE A 167 15.12 -13.36 -2.05
C ILE A 167 16.61 -13.59 -1.81
N GLU A 168 17.02 -14.85 -1.59
CA GLU A 168 18.44 -15.19 -1.44
C GLU A 168 19.21 -14.95 -2.73
N ASP A 169 18.68 -15.39 -3.86
CA ASP A 169 19.34 -15.36 -5.17
C ASP A 169 19.46 -13.92 -5.72
N ILE A 170 18.37 -13.13 -5.72
CA ILE A 170 18.33 -11.82 -6.38
C ILE A 170 17.97 -10.63 -5.47
N GLY A 171 17.70 -10.89 -4.20
CA GLY A 171 17.42 -9.85 -3.20
C GLY A 171 16.02 -9.25 -3.23
N ILE A 172 15.10 -9.74 -4.06
CA ILE A 172 13.73 -9.21 -4.17
C ILE A 172 12.74 -10.29 -4.55
N CYS A 173 11.62 -10.36 -3.82
CA CYS A 173 10.45 -11.14 -4.21
C CYS A 173 9.17 -10.46 -3.72
N LEU A 174 8.10 -10.51 -4.53
CA LEU A 174 6.78 -10.04 -4.15
C LEU A 174 5.75 -11.13 -4.44
N ALA A 175 4.93 -11.44 -3.44
CA ALA A 175 3.85 -12.41 -3.56
C ALA A 175 2.53 -11.86 -3.05
N GLY A 176 1.44 -12.51 -3.43
CA GLY A 176 0.13 -12.30 -2.83
C GLY A 176 0.13 -12.67 -1.33
N GLN A 177 -0.76 -12.08 -0.55
CA GLN A 177 -0.90 -12.43 0.86
C GLN A 177 -1.38 -13.88 1.00
N THR A 178 -0.63 -14.69 1.75
CA THR A 178 -1.03 -16.05 2.08
C THR A 178 -1.78 -16.10 3.42
N LEU A 179 -2.49 -17.22 3.65
CA LEU A 179 -3.22 -17.45 4.91
C LEU A 179 -2.29 -17.76 6.09
N GLU A 180 -1.02 -18.00 5.82
CA GLU A 180 -0.04 -18.49 6.77
C GLU A 180 0.58 -17.37 7.61
N PHE A 181 0.61 -16.13 7.06
CA PHE A 181 1.16 -14.96 7.77
C PHE A 181 0.11 -14.27 8.62
N ALA A 182 0.39 -14.12 9.91
CA ALA A 182 -0.45 -13.44 10.89
C ALA A 182 -1.95 -13.82 10.76
N PRO A 183 -2.32 -15.11 10.82
CA PRO A 183 -3.71 -15.57 10.67
C PRO A 183 -4.67 -14.95 11.67
N ALA A 184 -4.19 -14.57 12.86
CA ALA A 184 -4.95 -13.84 13.85
C ALA A 184 -5.42 -12.48 13.32
N ASP A 185 -4.55 -11.74 12.60
CA ASP A 185 -4.92 -10.47 11.98
C ASP A 185 -6.04 -10.68 10.94
N LYS A 186 -5.93 -11.70 10.10
CA LYS A 186 -6.96 -11.98 9.09
C LYS A 186 -8.33 -12.18 9.73
N ARG A 187 -8.42 -12.95 10.82
CA ARG A 187 -9.67 -13.19 11.51
C ARG A 187 -10.23 -11.91 12.15
N LEU A 188 -9.39 -11.18 12.89
CA LEU A 188 -9.81 -9.93 13.52
C LEU A 188 -10.21 -8.89 12.47
N TYR A 189 -9.46 -8.74 11.38
CA TYR A 189 -9.79 -7.80 10.31
C TYR A 189 -11.13 -8.15 9.62
N SER A 190 -11.39 -9.44 9.37
CA SER A 190 -12.66 -9.89 8.81
C SER A 190 -13.87 -9.55 9.70
N LEU A 191 -13.68 -9.53 11.02
CA LEU A 191 -14.73 -9.09 11.96
C LEU A 191 -14.85 -7.57 11.97
N ARG A 192 -13.73 -6.85 11.96
CA ARG A 192 -13.70 -5.38 11.92
C ARG A 192 -14.44 -4.81 10.72
N ASP A 193 -14.22 -5.40 9.55
CA ASP A 193 -14.87 -4.98 8.30
C ASP A 193 -16.42 -5.08 8.37
N ARG A 194 -16.93 -6.05 9.12
CA ARG A 194 -18.36 -6.31 9.28
C ARG A 194 -19.01 -5.69 10.52
N SER A 195 -18.21 -5.05 11.38
CA SER A 195 -18.68 -4.51 12.67
C SER A 195 -18.43 -3.01 12.85
N ALA A 196 -18.07 -2.29 11.75
CA ALA A 196 -17.78 -0.87 11.78
C ALA A 196 -16.67 -0.50 12.79
N THR A 197 -15.64 -1.36 12.95
CA THR A 197 -14.50 -1.16 13.86
C THR A 197 -13.17 -1.03 13.14
N VAL A 198 -13.19 -0.69 11.83
CA VAL A 198 -11.98 -0.52 11.03
C VAL A 198 -11.18 0.72 11.45
N ASP A 199 -11.83 1.80 11.85
CA ASP A 199 -11.21 3.12 12.05
C ASP A 199 -10.39 3.27 13.37
N SER A 200 -10.17 2.21 14.11
CA SER A 200 -9.38 2.24 15.35
C SER A 200 -7.88 2.30 15.07
N ILE A 201 -7.20 3.38 15.47
CA ILE A 201 -5.75 3.59 15.28
C ILE A 201 -4.92 2.40 15.80
N PRO A 202 -5.06 1.93 17.06
CA PRO A 202 -4.27 0.82 17.56
C PRO A 202 -4.51 -0.46 16.76
N LEU A 203 -5.75 -0.74 16.35
CA LEU A 203 -6.07 -1.92 15.55
C LEU A 203 -5.55 -1.82 14.12
N ILE A 204 -5.55 -0.62 13.50
CA ILE A 204 -4.93 -0.39 12.18
C ILE A 204 -3.41 -0.60 12.30
N ALA A 205 -2.78 0.03 13.28
CA ALA A 205 -1.34 -0.05 13.49
C ALA A 205 -0.88 -1.50 13.73
N SER A 206 -1.58 -2.23 14.60
CA SER A 206 -1.28 -3.65 14.88
C SER A 206 -1.46 -4.53 13.65
N SER A 207 -2.53 -4.33 12.89
CA SER A 207 -2.81 -5.08 11.64
C SER A 207 -1.71 -4.86 10.57
N VAL A 208 -1.28 -3.61 10.39
CA VAL A 208 -0.21 -3.29 9.44
C VAL A 208 1.11 -3.89 9.90
N MET A 209 1.52 -3.61 11.14
CA MET A 209 2.85 -3.93 11.64
C MET A 209 3.04 -5.44 11.85
N SER A 210 2.03 -6.19 12.29
CA SER A 210 2.12 -7.64 12.48
C SER A 210 2.52 -8.38 11.21
N LYS A 211 1.97 -7.99 10.06
CA LYS A 211 2.31 -8.58 8.76
C LYS A 211 3.75 -8.28 8.33
N LYS A 212 4.29 -7.11 8.67
CA LYS A 212 5.67 -6.73 8.37
C LYS A 212 6.67 -7.50 9.22
N ILE A 213 6.31 -7.71 10.48
CA ILE A 213 7.10 -8.53 11.41
C ILE A 213 7.08 -9.99 10.96
N ALA A 214 5.90 -10.55 10.66
CA ALA A 214 5.77 -11.92 10.16
C ALA A 214 6.54 -12.12 8.84
N GLY A 215 6.59 -11.11 7.97
CA GLY A 215 7.38 -11.08 6.75
C GLY A 215 8.89 -10.93 6.93
N GLY A 216 9.40 -10.92 8.18
CA GLY A 216 10.83 -10.92 8.49
C GLY A 216 11.54 -9.57 8.29
N ALA A 217 10.82 -8.45 8.19
CA ALA A 217 11.43 -7.13 7.98
C ALA A 217 12.31 -6.68 9.16
N ASP A 218 13.53 -6.22 8.87
CA ASP A 218 14.42 -5.51 9.80
C ASP A 218 14.16 -3.99 9.75
N VAL A 219 13.76 -3.52 8.57
CA VAL A 219 13.48 -2.12 8.26
C VAL A 219 12.07 -2.00 7.70
N ILE A 220 11.26 -1.14 8.30
CA ILE A 220 9.91 -0.88 7.85
C ILE A 220 9.79 0.58 7.40
N LEU A 221 9.41 0.80 6.15
CA LEU A 221 9.16 2.10 5.57
C LEU A 221 7.66 2.27 5.34
N LEU A 222 7.06 3.21 6.06
CA LEU A 222 5.63 3.46 6.06
C LEU A 222 5.32 4.73 5.27
N ASP A 223 4.47 4.61 4.27
CA ASP A 223 3.93 5.70 3.47
C ASP A 223 2.45 5.89 3.85
N VAL A 224 2.20 6.80 4.78
CA VAL A 224 0.86 7.09 5.31
C VAL A 224 0.22 8.16 4.44
N LYS A 225 -0.69 7.73 3.57
CA LYS A 225 -1.43 8.61 2.67
C LYS A 225 -2.51 9.39 3.41
N VAL A 226 -2.64 10.70 3.11
CA VAL A 226 -3.70 11.57 3.65
C VAL A 226 -4.27 12.47 2.56
N GLY A 227 -5.58 12.55 2.47
CA GLY A 227 -6.29 13.37 1.49
C GLY A 227 -7.53 12.70 0.91
N SER A 228 -8.13 13.30 -0.10
CA SER A 228 -9.40 12.83 -0.70
C SER A 228 -9.32 11.40 -1.24
N GLY A 229 -8.19 11.02 -1.84
CA GLY A 229 -7.95 9.69 -2.40
C GLY A 229 -7.40 8.65 -1.42
N ALA A 230 -7.13 9.01 -0.16
CA ALA A 230 -6.63 8.10 0.87
C ALA A 230 -7.74 7.58 1.79
N PHE A 231 -7.46 6.53 2.55
CA PHE A 231 -8.32 6.13 3.68
C PHE A 231 -8.28 7.16 4.81
N MET A 232 -7.10 7.71 5.12
CA MET A 232 -6.96 8.79 6.11
C MET A 232 -7.34 10.13 5.48
N LYS A 233 -8.43 10.74 5.97
CA LYS A 233 -8.90 12.04 5.48
C LYS A 233 -8.32 13.21 6.26
N ASP A 234 -7.95 12.98 7.51
CA ASP A 234 -7.49 14.01 8.43
C ASP A 234 -6.00 13.87 8.76
N LEU A 235 -5.26 14.97 8.64
CA LEU A 235 -3.81 14.99 8.88
C LEU A 235 -3.44 14.71 10.34
N SER A 236 -4.30 15.09 11.31
CA SER A 236 -4.01 14.84 12.73
C SER A 236 -4.14 13.35 13.04
N TYR A 237 -5.12 12.68 12.42
CA TYR A 237 -5.32 11.23 12.52
C TYR A 237 -4.17 10.46 11.85
N ALA A 238 -3.75 10.86 10.66
CA ALA A 238 -2.59 10.29 9.97
C ALA A 238 -1.30 10.42 10.81
N LYS A 239 -1.10 11.58 11.49
CA LYS A 239 0.02 11.78 12.41
C LYS A 239 -0.02 10.84 13.61
N LYS A 240 -1.20 10.60 14.20
CA LYS A 240 -1.37 9.65 15.31
C LYS A 240 -1.04 8.22 14.86
N LEU A 241 -1.56 7.80 13.71
CA LEU A 241 -1.30 6.47 13.14
C LEU A 241 0.20 6.28 12.84
N ALA A 242 0.85 7.23 12.17
CA ALA A 242 2.28 7.16 11.88
C ALA A 242 3.13 7.05 13.15
N LYS A 243 2.84 7.87 14.17
CA LYS A 243 3.52 7.78 15.46
C LYS A 243 3.34 6.44 16.13
N GLN A 244 2.11 5.90 16.15
CA GLN A 244 1.80 4.61 16.76
C GLN A 244 2.59 3.47 16.08
N MET A 245 2.62 3.45 14.74
CA MET A 245 3.37 2.42 14.01
C MET A 245 4.88 2.53 14.24
N VAL A 246 5.44 3.74 14.31
CA VAL A 246 6.86 3.95 14.63
C VAL A 246 7.16 3.54 16.08
N ALA A 247 6.27 3.83 17.03
CA ALA A 247 6.40 3.39 18.43
C ALA A 247 6.40 1.85 18.55
N ILE A 248 5.49 1.16 17.85
CA ILE A 248 5.47 -0.31 17.76
C ILE A 248 6.83 -0.83 17.25
N GLY A 249 7.31 -0.29 16.13
CA GLY A 249 8.59 -0.69 15.56
C GLY A 249 9.75 -0.52 16.56
N LYS A 250 9.81 0.65 17.22
CA LYS A 250 10.82 0.93 18.26
C LYS A 250 10.74 -0.07 19.42
N GLY A 251 9.55 -0.34 19.93
CA GLY A 251 9.35 -1.29 21.04
C GLY A 251 9.69 -2.74 20.68
N LEU A 252 9.69 -3.07 19.38
CA LEU A 252 10.05 -4.39 18.85
C LEU A 252 11.48 -4.44 18.27
N ASN A 253 12.32 -3.41 18.51
CA ASN A 253 13.68 -3.28 18.00
C ASN A 253 13.78 -3.33 16.45
N LEU A 254 12.76 -2.81 15.75
CA LEU A 254 12.73 -2.69 14.29
C LEU A 254 13.02 -1.25 13.88
N LYS A 255 13.83 -1.07 12.86
CA LYS A 255 14.07 0.25 12.27
C LYS A 255 12.85 0.67 11.47
N THR A 256 12.04 1.57 12.01
CA THR A 256 10.79 2.02 11.38
C THR A 256 10.86 3.51 11.07
N ARG A 257 10.55 3.85 9.83
CA ARG A 257 10.38 5.22 9.34
C ARG A 257 8.98 5.40 8.79
N ALA A 258 8.36 6.54 9.04
CA ALA A 258 7.06 6.85 8.49
C ALA A 258 7.07 8.23 7.82
N VAL A 259 6.45 8.32 6.65
CA VAL A 259 6.22 9.56 5.92
C VAL A 259 4.74 9.75 5.75
N ILE A 260 4.25 10.97 5.99
CA ILE A 260 2.87 11.34 5.69
C ILE A 260 2.86 12.07 4.37
N THR A 261 2.15 11.51 3.38
CA THR A 261 2.15 12.00 2.00
C THR A 261 0.76 12.43 1.54
N ASN A 262 0.74 13.41 0.65
CA ASN A 262 -0.50 13.96 0.08
C ASN A 262 -1.18 12.96 -0.88
N MET A 263 -2.50 12.89 -0.80
CA MET A 263 -3.37 12.14 -1.69
C MET A 263 -4.66 12.93 -2.03
N ASP A 264 -4.59 14.26 -2.07
CA ASP A 264 -5.71 15.11 -2.50
C ASP A 264 -5.86 15.11 -4.02
N GLN A 265 -4.80 14.76 -4.74
CA GLN A 265 -4.79 14.47 -6.17
C GLN A 265 -4.12 13.12 -6.42
N PRO A 266 -4.33 12.47 -7.58
CA PRO A 266 -3.63 11.25 -7.95
C PRO A 266 -2.10 11.40 -7.91
N LEU A 267 -1.39 10.38 -7.43
CA LEU A 267 0.07 10.36 -7.41
C LEU A 267 0.63 10.01 -8.78
N GLY A 268 1.56 10.82 -9.26
CA GLY A 268 2.10 10.73 -10.61
C GLY A 268 1.09 11.21 -11.65
N ASP A 269 1.39 10.92 -12.90
CA ASP A 269 0.61 11.41 -14.04
C ASP A 269 -0.43 10.39 -14.50
N THR A 270 -0.41 9.15 -14.00
CA THR A 270 -1.28 8.09 -14.49
C THR A 270 -2.08 7.39 -13.40
N VAL A 271 -3.30 6.97 -13.75
CA VAL A 271 -4.18 6.12 -12.96
C VAL A 271 -4.75 5.02 -13.86
N GLY A 272 -4.59 3.76 -13.45
CA GLY A 272 -4.93 2.56 -14.23
C GLY A 272 -3.76 1.58 -14.22
N ASN A 273 -4.00 0.27 -14.08
CA ASN A 273 -2.96 -0.71 -13.76
C ASN A 273 -1.77 -0.68 -14.72
N GLY A 274 -2.00 -0.79 -16.03
CA GLY A 274 -0.95 -0.81 -17.03
C GLY A 274 -0.27 0.54 -17.19
N LEU A 275 -1.03 1.66 -17.14
CA LEU A 275 -0.45 2.99 -17.24
C LEU A 275 0.44 3.31 -16.04
N GLU A 276 0.01 2.95 -14.83
CA GLU A 276 0.80 3.12 -13.61
C GLU A 276 2.06 2.25 -13.62
N LEU A 277 1.95 1.02 -14.14
CA LEU A 277 3.11 0.14 -14.33
C LEU A 277 4.13 0.77 -15.30
N ILE A 278 3.67 1.27 -16.45
CA ILE A 278 4.53 1.93 -17.45
C ILE A 278 5.22 3.15 -16.83
N GLU A 279 4.50 3.99 -16.09
CA GLU A 279 5.07 5.16 -15.40
C GLU A 279 6.15 4.76 -14.37
N ALA A 280 5.92 3.65 -13.64
CA ALA A 280 6.91 3.14 -12.69
C ALA A 280 8.18 2.62 -13.39
N ILE A 281 8.04 1.95 -14.54
CA ILE A 281 9.15 1.51 -15.38
C ILE A 281 9.93 2.72 -15.90
N GLU A 282 9.24 3.72 -16.49
CA GLU A 282 9.86 4.94 -17.02
C GLU A 282 10.63 5.73 -15.94
N CYS A 283 10.11 5.74 -14.70
CA CYS A 283 10.80 6.34 -13.55
C CYS A 283 12.16 5.66 -13.29
N LEU A 284 12.22 4.32 -13.33
CA LEU A 284 13.45 3.56 -13.11
C LEU A 284 14.42 3.60 -14.29
N GLU A 285 13.90 3.78 -15.52
CA GLU A 285 14.71 4.06 -16.71
C GLU A 285 15.32 5.47 -16.68
N GLY A 286 14.96 6.31 -15.70
CA GLY A 286 15.41 7.70 -15.60
C GLY A 286 14.80 8.65 -16.63
N LYS A 287 13.68 8.26 -17.27
CA LYS A 287 13.00 9.06 -18.31
C LYS A 287 12.15 10.19 -17.72
N ASN A 288 11.61 10.01 -16.51
CA ASN A 288 10.72 10.95 -15.86
C ASN A 288 11.26 11.31 -14.47
N LYS A 289 12.23 12.24 -14.43
CA LYS A 289 12.91 12.68 -13.17
C LYS A 289 12.25 13.90 -12.55
N GLU A 290 11.07 14.25 -12.98
CA GLU A 290 10.27 15.37 -12.47
C GLU A 290 8.90 14.88 -12.02
N GLY A 291 8.22 15.69 -11.23
CA GLY A 291 6.89 15.36 -10.75
C GLY A 291 6.87 14.71 -9.35
N ASP A 292 5.67 14.58 -8.84
CA ASP A 292 5.44 14.13 -7.46
C ASP A 292 5.79 12.65 -7.25
N PHE A 293 5.59 11.79 -8.27
CA PHE A 293 5.91 10.37 -8.16
C PHE A 293 7.42 10.12 -8.03
N TYR A 294 8.24 10.69 -8.94
CA TYR A 294 9.70 10.58 -8.85
C TYR A 294 10.22 11.15 -7.53
N ASN A 295 9.75 12.34 -7.17
CA ASN A 295 10.15 12.99 -5.93
C ASN A 295 9.81 12.12 -4.70
N LEU A 296 8.65 11.44 -4.69
CA LEU A 296 8.28 10.56 -3.60
C LEU A 296 9.20 9.33 -3.53
N ILE A 297 9.50 8.68 -4.66
CA ILE A 297 10.44 7.55 -4.71
C ILE A 297 11.81 7.97 -4.18
N TYR A 298 12.32 9.10 -4.64
CA TYR A 298 13.60 9.66 -4.22
C TYR A 298 13.66 9.95 -2.70
N GLU A 299 12.65 10.63 -2.18
CA GLU A 299 12.55 10.96 -0.76
C GLU A 299 12.42 9.72 0.12
N LEU A 300 11.57 8.75 -0.26
CA LEU A 300 11.40 7.50 0.50
C LEU A 300 12.69 6.68 0.55
N ALA A 301 13.39 6.51 -0.58
CA ALA A 301 14.67 5.81 -0.61
C ALA A 301 15.74 6.55 0.20
N SER A 302 15.74 7.91 0.15
CA SER A 302 16.70 8.75 0.86
C SER A 302 16.56 8.72 2.40
N LEU A 303 15.47 8.16 2.92
CA LEU A 303 15.34 7.89 4.36
C LEU A 303 16.19 6.71 4.83
N LEU A 304 16.62 5.86 3.90
CA LEU A 304 17.35 4.61 4.20
C LEU A 304 18.81 4.67 3.75
N VAL A 305 19.11 5.44 2.71
CA VAL A 305 20.46 5.60 2.14
C VAL A 305 20.73 7.06 1.79
N SER A 306 21.94 7.38 1.39
CA SER A 306 22.25 8.76 0.98
C SER A 306 21.51 9.16 -0.30
N PRO A 307 21.07 10.43 -0.44
CA PRO A 307 20.45 10.94 -1.66
C PRO A 307 21.30 10.75 -2.93
N VAL A 308 22.62 10.74 -2.79
CA VAL A 308 23.56 10.51 -3.89
C VAL A 308 23.44 9.07 -4.38
N GLU A 309 23.44 8.08 -3.47
CA GLU A 309 23.30 6.67 -3.84
C GLU A 309 21.97 6.39 -4.56
N VAL A 310 20.88 7.03 -4.11
CA VAL A 310 19.56 6.89 -4.76
C VAL A 310 19.63 7.40 -6.20
N ARG A 311 20.21 8.58 -6.41
CA ARG A 311 20.35 9.19 -7.72
C ARG A 311 21.24 8.34 -8.63
N ASP A 312 22.38 7.92 -8.12
CA ASP A 312 23.33 7.09 -8.87
C ASP A 312 22.71 5.75 -9.29
N ALA A 313 21.88 5.14 -8.46
CA ALA A 313 21.22 3.88 -8.77
C ALA A 313 20.19 4.02 -9.92
N ILE A 314 19.50 5.16 -10.00
CA ILE A 314 18.58 5.47 -11.10
C ILE A 314 19.38 5.88 -12.35
N ASP A 315 20.30 6.82 -12.22
CA ASP A 315 21.04 7.42 -13.34
C ASP A 315 21.96 6.41 -14.06
N SER A 316 22.52 5.46 -13.30
CA SER A 316 23.34 4.37 -13.88
C SER A 316 22.52 3.21 -14.45
N GLY A 317 21.20 3.23 -14.32
CA GLY A 317 20.30 2.14 -14.75
C GLY A 317 20.28 0.91 -13.84
N LYS A 318 21.01 0.90 -12.71
CA LYS A 318 21.04 -0.26 -11.78
C LYS A 318 19.66 -0.63 -11.25
N ALA A 319 18.83 0.37 -10.94
CA ALA A 319 17.48 0.15 -10.45
C ALA A 319 16.58 -0.50 -11.52
N TYR A 320 16.73 -0.10 -12.78
CA TYR A 320 16.02 -0.70 -13.91
C TYR A 320 16.50 -2.14 -14.19
N VAL A 321 17.79 -2.40 -14.19
CA VAL A 321 18.36 -3.76 -14.33
C VAL A 321 17.80 -4.67 -13.22
N LYS A 322 17.71 -4.17 -11.99
CA LYS A 322 17.12 -4.95 -10.88
C LYS A 322 15.62 -5.20 -11.09
N LEU A 323 14.87 -4.28 -11.68
CA LEU A 323 13.48 -4.52 -12.09
C LEU A 323 13.40 -5.65 -13.14
N GLN A 324 14.30 -5.65 -14.14
CA GLN A 324 14.35 -6.70 -15.17
C GLN A 324 14.61 -8.08 -14.55
N GLU A 325 15.64 -8.20 -13.69
CA GLU A 325 15.93 -9.44 -12.94
C GLU A 325 14.74 -9.92 -12.13
N TRP A 326 14.06 -9.01 -11.44
CA TRP A 326 12.89 -9.35 -10.64
C TRP A 326 11.73 -9.85 -11.49
N VAL A 327 11.41 -9.15 -12.58
CA VAL A 327 10.31 -9.52 -13.47
C VAL A 327 10.58 -10.86 -14.13
N GLU A 328 11.80 -11.09 -14.63
CA GLU A 328 12.22 -12.35 -15.23
C GLU A 328 12.13 -13.53 -14.23
N ALA A 329 12.64 -13.33 -13.01
CA ALA A 329 12.58 -14.35 -11.95
C ALA A 329 11.16 -14.79 -11.59
N GLN A 330 10.19 -13.89 -11.74
CA GLN A 330 8.75 -14.18 -11.55
C GLN A 330 8.01 -14.54 -12.85
N GLY A 331 8.75 -14.81 -13.94
CA GLY A 331 8.21 -15.30 -15.22
C GLY A 331 7.59 -14.23 -16.10
N GLY A 332 7.77 -12.95 -15.76
CA GLY A 332 7.24 -11.82 -16.52
C GLY A 332 8.12 -11.41 -17.70
N ASP A 333 7.52 -10.66 -18.62
CA ASP A 333 8.17 -10.13 -19.82
C ASP A 333 7.97 -8.61 -19.90
N LEU A 334 9.01 -7.83 -19.55
CA LEU A 334 8.94 -6.37 -19.55
C LEU A 334 8.83 -5.78 -20.97
N GLU A 335 9.36 -6.45 -21.99
CA GLU A 335 9.35 -5.94 -23.35
C GLU A 335 7.91 -5.90 -23.90
N LYS A 336 7.07 -6.83 -23.46
CA LYS A 336 5.66 -6.92 -23.87
C LYS A 336 4.71 -6.01 -23.06
N VAL A 337 5.17 -5.38 -21.98
CA VAL A 337 4.30 -4.58 -21.11
C VAL A 337 3.58 -3.49 -21.89
N LYS A 338 4.29 -2.73 -22.70
CA LYS A 338 3.70 -1.60 -23.43
C LYS A 338 2.65 -2.06 -24.44
N GLU A 339 2.94 -3.11 -25.20
CA GLU A 339 2.01 -3.67 -26.19
C GLU A 339 0.76 -4.24 -25.51
N ALA A 340 0.96 -5.05 -24.46
CA ALA A 340 -0.13 -5.71 -23.72
C ALA A 340 -1.08 -4.73 -23.00
N ASN A 341 -0.60 -3.53 -22.70
CA ASN A 341 -1.36 -2.50 -21.99
C ASN A 341 -1.71 -1.29 -22.87
N THR A 342 -1.70 -1.46 -24.20
CA THR A 342 -2.11 -0.40 -25.12
C THR A 342 -3.61 -0.50 -25.39
N ALA A 343 -4.35 0.55 -25.07
CA ALA A 343 -5.79 0.66 -25.37
C ALA A 343 -6.04 0.92 -26.85
N LYS A 344 -7.23 0.54 -27.33
CA LYS A 344 -7.64 0.76 -28.73
C LYS A 344 -7.93 2.22 -29.04
N PHE A 345 -8.45 2.94 -28.04
CA PHE A 345 -8.89 4.32 -28.21
C PHE A 345 -8.28 5.22 -27.14
N SER A 346 -8.18 6.51 -27.48
CA SER A 346 -7.84 7.58 -26.56
C SER A 346 -8.77 8.76 -26.74
N LEU A 347 -9.18 9.40 -25.64
CA LEU A 347 -10.07 10.56 -25.60
C LEU A 347 -9.39 11.70 -24.86
N GLU A 348 -9.04 12.77 -25.59
CA GLU A 348 -8.43 13.98 -25.00
C GLU A 348 -9.50 14.92 -24.46
N ILE A 349 -9.34 15.36 -23.23
CA ILE A 349 -10.19 16.37 -22.58
C ILE A 349 -9.38 17.64 -22.38
N LYS A 350 -9.88 18.73 -22.98
CA LYS A 350 -9.21 20.03 -23.02
C LYS A 350 -9.94 21.08 -22.19
N SER A 351 -9.20 22.03 -21.67
CA SER A 351 -9.76 23.19 -20.96
C SER A 351 -10.57 24.07 -21.92
N THR A 352 -11.70 24.54 -21.45
CA THR A 352 -12.56 25.54 -22.17
C THR A 352 -12.32 26.96 -21.67
N LYS A 353 -11.48 27.16 -20.65
CA LYS A 353 -11.26 28.44 -19.97
C LYS A 353 -9.82 28.67 -19.54
N GLU A 354 -9.46 29.93 -19.34
CA GLU A 354 -8.25 30.32 -18.63
C GLU A 354 -8.50 30.22 -17.12
N ALA A 355 -7.76 29.38 -16.40
CA ALA A 355 -7.90 29.19 -14.97
C ALA A 355 -6.68 28.50 -14.35
N TYR A 356 -6.67 28.40 -13.02
CA TYR A 356 -5.79 27.51 -12.27
C TYR A 356 -6.59 26.29 -11.78
N VAL A 357 -5.99 25.12 -11.81
CA VAL A 357 -6.57 23.93 -11.16
C VAL A 357 -6.49 24.13 -9.65
N GLN A 358 -7.64 24.26 -9.00
CA GLN A 358 -7.74 24.46 -7.56
C GLN A 358 -7.85 23.13 -6.82
N GLU A 359 -8.65 22.20 -7.34
CA GLU A 359 -8.85 20.87 -6.76
C GLU A 359 -8.91 19.83 -7.89
N LEU A 360 -8.48 18.62 -7.57
CA LEU A 360 -8.62 17.43 -8.39
C LEU A 360 -8.91 16.26 -7.45
N ASP A 361 -10.20 15.94 -7.24
CA ASP A 361 -10.61 14.93 -6.26
C ASP A 361 -10.11 13.54 -6.66
N ALA A 362 -9.04 13.09 -5.99
CA ALA A 362 -8.43 11.79 -6.25
C ALA A 362 -9.40 10.63 -6.03
N LEU A 363 -10.33 10.71 -5.07
CA LEU A 363 -11.33 9.66 -4.84
C LEU A 363 -12.28 9.53 -6.04
N ALA A 364 -12.77 10.64 -6.57
CA ALA A 364 -13.63 10.64 -7.75
C ALA A 364 -12.90 10.07 -8.97
N VAL A 365 -11.64 10.47 -9.17
CA VAL A 365 -10.77 9.90 -10.22
C VAL A 365 -10.59 8.39 -10.04
N GLY A 366 -10.24 7.93 -8.83
CA GLY A 366 -10.05 6.52 -8.55
C GLY A 366 -11.29 5.68 -8.83
N LYS A 367 -12.48 6.18 -8.46
CA LYS A 367 -13.77 5.52 -8.75
C LYS A 367 -14.05 5.46 -10.24
N ALA A 368 -13.88 6.57 -10.97
CA ALA A 368 -14.13 6.62 -12.40
C ALA A 368 -13.24 5.65 -13.18
N VAL A 369 -11.95 5.58 -12.84
CA VAL A 369 -11.02 4.65 -13.46
C VAL A 369 -11.30 3.20 -13.05
N HIS A 370 -11.70 2.96 -11.79
CA HIS A 370 -12.10 1.62 -11.36
C HIS A 370 -13.31 1.11 -12.15
N GLU A 371 -14.34 1.91 -12.33
CA GLU A 371 -15.52 1.56 -13.12
C GLU A 371 -15.18 1.31 -14.60
N LEU A 372 -14.22 2.06 -15.16
CA LEU A 372 -13.73 1.86 -16.52
C LEU A 372 -12.97 0.53 -16.67
N ALA A 373 -12.09 0.22 -15.73
CA ALA A 373 -11.13 -0.90 -15.84
C ALA A 373 -11.63 -2.23 -15.26
N TYR A 374 -12.50 -2.21 -14.23
CA TYR A 374 -12.92 -3.40 -13.50
C TYR A 374 -14.37 -3.75 -13.80
N LYS A 375 -14.58 -4.88 -14.48
CA LYS A 375 -15.93 -5.39 -14.81
C LYS A 375 -16.25 -6.57 -13.89
N ALA A 376 -17.31 -6.42 -13.09
CA ALA A 376 -17.76 -7.47 -12.19
C ALA A 376 -18.20 -8.71 -12.95
N LEU A 377 -17.77 -9.88 -12.50
CA LEU A 377 -18.18 -11.20 -12.98
C LEU A 377 -19.09 -11.89 -11.97
N GLU A 378 -19.85 -12.88 -12.43
CA GLU A 378 -20.61 -13.76 -11.55
C GLU A 378 -19.67 -14.44 -10.56
N GLY A 379 -20.02 -14.42 -9.24
CA GLY A 379 -19.17 -14.98 -8.19
C GLY A 379 -18.25 -13.98 -7.49
N GLY A 380 -18.33 -12.66 -7.81
CA GLY A 380 -17.65 -11.59 -7.08
C GLY A 380 -16.18 -11.38 -7.48
N SER A 381 -15.74 -12.00 -8.58
CA SER A 381 -14.45 -11.69 -9.22
C SER A 381 -14.61 -10.55 -10.25
N TYR A 382 -13.47 -10.03 -10.73
CA TYR A 382 -13.46 -8.99 -11.76
C TYR A 382 -12.68 -9.46 -12.98
N ASN A 383 -13.18 -9.09 -14.17
CA ASN A 383 -12.36 -9.02 -15.37
C ASN A 383 -11.72 -7.63 -15.40
N ILE A 384 -10.39 -7.57 -15.46
CA ILE A 384 -9.63 -6.32 -15.37
C ILE A 384 -9.07 -5.96 -16.74
N ASP A 385 -9.43 -4.79 -17.25
CA ASP A 385 -8.82 -4.19 -18.43
C ASP A 385 -7.60 -3.37 -18.01
N ASN A 386 -6.42 -3.96 -18.09
CA ASN A 386 -5.18 -3.30 -17.70
C ASN A 386 -4.75 -2.16 -18.65
N SER A 387 -5.31 -2.09 -19.86
CA SER A 387 -5.04 -1.00 -20.81
C SER A 387 -5.86 0.26 -20.52
N ALA A 388 -6.95 0.11 -19.72
CA ALA A 388 -7.82 1.21 -19.38
C ALA A 388 -7.24 2.09 -18.27
N GLY A 389 -7.41 3.40 -18.40
CA GLY A 389 -6.95 4.36 -17.41
C GLY A 389 -6.93 5.79 -17.91
N VAL A 390 -6.26 6.65 -17.16
CA VAL A 390 -6.17 8.08 -17.43
C VAL A 390 -4.75 8.58 -17.25
N LYS A 391 -4.32 9.48 -18.14
CA LYS A 391 -3.07 10.23 -18.02
C LYS A 391 -3.37 11.71 -17.87
N PHE A 392 -2.94 12.30 -16.79
CA PHE A 392 -3.10 13.70 -16.44
C PHE A 392 -2.00 14.56 -17.06
N LYS A 393 -2.36 15.77 -17.50
CA LYS A 393 -1.43 16.80 -17.92
C LYS A 393 -1.52 18.05 -17.04
N ALA A 394 -2.71 18.31 -16.46
CA ALA A 394 -2.94 19.43 -15.57
C ALA A 394 -3.36 18.93 -14.19
N LYS A 395 -2.64 19.34 -13.15
CA LYS A 395 -2.83 18.97 -11.73
C LYS A 395 -2.97 20.23 -10.87
N ILE A 396 -3.23 20.06 -9.57
CA ILE A 396 -3.46 21.18 -8.64
C ILE A 396 -2.28 22.16 -8.67
N GLY A 397 -2.59 23.42 -8.91
CA GLY A 397 -1.65 24.54 -9.01
C GLY A 397 -1.25 24.91 -10.45
N ASP A 398 -1.55 24.08 -11.44
CA ASP A 398 -1.22 24.35 -12.82
C ASP A 398 -2.20 25.42 -13.41
N LYS A 399 -1.64 26.27 -14.25
CA LYS A 399 -2.41 27.23 -15.06
C LYS A 399 -2.77 26.57 -16.38
N VAL A 400 -4.02 26.68 -16.78
CA VAL A 400 -4.52 26.16 -18.07
C VAL A 400 -5.18 27.27 -18.87
N MET A 401 -5.04 27.19 -20.18
CA MET A 401 -5.65 28.07 -21.16
C MET A 401 -6.72 27.32 -21.97
N PRO A 402 -7.66 28.02 -22.63
CA PRO A 402 -8.58 27.35 -23.56
C PRO A 402 -7.81 26.54 -24.62
N GLY A 403 -8.14 25.25 -24.74
CA GLY A 403 -7.47 24.30 -25.65
C GLY A 403 -6.34 23.49 -25.03
N ASP A 404 -5.84 23.86 -23.85
CA ASP A 404 -4.81 23.06 -23.17
C ASP A 404 -5.37 21.71 -22.72
N LEU A 405 -4.56 20.65 -22.88
CA LEU A 405 -4.90 19.30 -22.46
C LEU A 405 -4.95 19.21 -20.92
N LEU A 406 -6.08 18.76 -20.39
CA LEU A 406 -6.25 18.46 -18.96
C LEU A 406 -5.82 17.02 -18.67
N PHE A 407 -6.40 16.07 -19.40
CA PHE A 407 -6.09 14.64 -19.29
C PHE A 407 -6.53 13.88 -20.54
N THR A 408 -6.03 12.65 -20.68
CA THR A 408 -6.42 11.70 -21.72
C THR A 408 -6.95 10.43 -21.06
N VAL A 409 -8.14 10.00 -21.47
CA VAL A 409 -8.70 8.69 -21.09
C VAL A 409 -8.30 7.66 -22.13
N PHE A 410 -7.88 6.50 -21.68
CA PHE A 410 -7.55 5.34 -22.51
C PHE A 410 -8.52 4.20 -22.21
N GLY A 411 -8.98 3.49 -23.23
CA GLY A 411 -9.92 2.38 -23.05
C GLY A 411 -10.28 1.67 -24.36
N ASN A 412 -11.17 0.69 -24.27
CA ASN A 412 -11.55 -0.19 -25.39
C ASN A 412 -13.01 0.00 -25.82
N VAL A 413 -13.80 0.82 -25.10
CA VAL A 413 -15.20 1.11 -25.35
C VAL A 413 -15.44 2.62 -25.23
N GLU A 414 -15.73 3.29 -26.34
CA GLU A 414 -15.84 4.75 -26.42
C GLU A 414 -16.89 5.34 -25.45
N ALA A 415 -18.06 4.71 -25.33
CA ALA A 415 -19.11 5.19 -24.41
C ALA A 415 -18.68 5.15 -22.93
N GLU A 416 -17.92 4.13 -22.52
CA GLU A 416 -17.39 4.01 -21.14
C GLU A 416 -16.28 5.05 -20.91
N MET A 417 -15.48 5.35 -21.92
CA MET A 417 -14.45 6.37 -21.84
C MET A 417 -15.07 7.76 -21.68
N GLN A 418 -16.19 8.06 -22.38
CA GLN A 418 -16.90 9.32 -22.24
C GLN A 418 -17.49 9.46 -20.83
N ASP A 419 -18.14 8.43 -20.30
CA ASP A 419 -18.66 8.42 -18.92
C ASP A 419 -17.54 8.64 -17.88
N CYS A 420 -16.39 7.99 -18.07
CA CYS A 420 -15.20 8.19 -17.24
C CYS A 420 -14.71 9.65 -17.34
N ALA A 421 -14.61 10.19 -18.54
CA ALA A 421 -14.18 11.58 -18.77
C ALA A 421 -15.12 12.60 -18.10
N ASP A 422 -16.44 12.39 -18.20
CA ASP A 422 -17.44 13.26 -17.57
C ASP A 422 -17.36 13.24 -16.05
N LYS A 423 -17.10 12.07 -15.46
CA LYS A 423 -16.86 11.93 -14.02
C LYS A 423 -15.57 12.62 -13.58
N ILE A 424 -14.48 12.48 -14.35
CA ILE A 424 -13.20 13.10 -14.02
C ILE A 424 -13.22 14.61 -14.19
N ILE A 425 -13.85 15.15 -15.26
CA ILE A 425 -13.97 16.62 -15.41
C ILE A 425 -14.76 17.23 -14.26
N SER A 426 -15.75 16.49 -13.72
CA SER A 426 -16.51 16.91 -12.54
C SER A 426 -15.68 16.89 -11.25
N ALA A 427 -14.56 16.17 -11.22
CA ALA A 427 -13.62 16.15 -10.10
C ALA A 427 -12.65 17.35 -10.08
N TYR A 428 -12.63 18.16 -11.18
CA TYR A 428 -11.84 19.37 -11.23
C TYR A 428 -12.63 20.55 -10.68
N ILE A 429 -12.01 21.34 -9.80
CA ILE A 429 -12.42 22.68 -9.44
C ILE A 429 -11.37 23.66 -9.95
N PHE A 430 -11.82 24.72 -10.61
CA PHE A 430 -10.96 25.74 -11.19
C PHE A 430 -11.11 27.07 -10.46
N SER A 431 -10.03 27.86 -10.41
CA SER A 431 -9.96 29.19 -9.82
C SER A 431 -9.38 30.19 -10.79
N GLU A 432 -9.91 31.42 -10.81
CA GLU A 432 -9.28 32.54 -11.52
C GLU A 432 -8.00 33.03 -10.81
N LYS A 433 -7.88 32.75 -9.51
CA LYS A 433 -6.71 33.14 -8.70
C LYS A 433 -5.68 32.03 -8.72
N LYS A 434 -4.40 32.45 -8.72
CA LYS A 434 -3.27 31.50 -8.63
C LYS A 434 -3.40 30.58 -7.41
N VAL A 435 -3.32 29.30 -7.68
CA VAL A 435 -3.36 28.22 -6.67
C VAL A 435 -1.93 27.74 -6.42
N LYS A 436 -1.62 27.43 -5.16
CA LYS A 436 -0.32 26.86 -4.78
C LYS A 436 -0.36 25.34 -4.97
N GLN A 437 0.70 24.79 -5.54
CA GLN A 437 0.86 23.33 -5.58
C GLN A 437 0.85 22.74 -4.16
N PRO A 438 0.18 21.61 -3.96
CA PRO A 438 0.12 20.95 -2.66
C PRO A 438 1.50 20.41 -2.26
N LYS A 439 1.76 20.35 -0.95
CA LYS A 439 2.97 19.70 -0.45
C LYS A 439 2.85 18.20 -0.67
N LEU A 440 3.88 17.60 -1.26
CA LEU A 440 3.95 16.15 -1.43
C LEU A 440 4.10 15.42 -0.08
N ILE A 441 4.97 15.92 0.79
CA ILE A 441 5.27 15.35 2.10
C ILE A 441 4.90 16.36 3.19
N TYR A 442 4.04 15.94 4.12
CA TYR A 442 3.64 16.76 5.25
C TYR A 442 4.57 16.58 6.44
N LYS A 443 5.03 15.37 6.71
CA LYS A 443 5.89 15.03 7.84
C LYS A 443 6.59 13.70 7.70
N THR A 444 7.81 13.61 8.29
CA THR A 444 8.60 12.38 8.45
C THR A 444 8.81 12.07 9.92
N TYR A 445 8.82 10.80 10.32
CA TYR A 445 9.04 10.29 11.66
C TYR A 445 10.16 9.23 11.67
#